data_6e6421d5d6602f46b9c13e73323f9f31
#
_entry.id   6e6421d5d6602f46b9c13e73323f9f31
#
_cell.length_a   1.000
_cell.length_b   1.000
_cell.length_c   1.000
_cell.angle_alpha   90.00
_cell.angle_beta   90.00
_cell.angle_gamma   90.00
#
_symmetry.space_group_name_H-M   'P 1'
#
loop_
_entity.id
_entity.type
_entity.pdbx_description
1 polymer ?
#
loop_
_entity_poly.entity_id
_entity_poly.type
_entity_poly.pdbx_seq_one_letter_code
_entity_poly.pdbx_strand_id
1 'polypeptide(L)'
;MPETHIFQGIDEAVSPDELIELLSRFYMAHGFGAVCFVFPKNANGEDYVLFQRGLPQSWLERYEALKYAISDPIPDFTMKSGQIDTLHNVLKKAPLTETQKHYVSEFLDSEMTDGLAIPTIGRGRARGFFGLAQTTEQILASVDRSLMHAVAQHAHWKYDQIELSAKAQGARLSPRELEILNWIAVGKSNPDIAVILGISLPTVATHLKRIFAKLGVNDRVSAALKGQRLNMLDD
;
A
#
# COMPACT_ATOMS: atom_id res chain seq x y z
N MET A 1 -3.68 -4.27 24.40
CA MET A 1 -4.46 -3.03 24.19
C MET A 1 -5.91 -3.41 24.03
N PRO A 2 -6.90 -2.69 24.58
CA PRO A 2 -8.31 -2.92 24.24
C PRO A 2 -8.50 -2.75 22.72
N GLU A 3 -9.31 -3.59 22.12
CA GLU A 3 -9.51 -3.66 20.65
C GLU A 3 -9.93 -2.33 20.02
N THR A 4 -10.67 -1.50 20.73
CA THR A 4 -11.09 -0.15 20.29
C THR A 4 -9.93 0.82 20.10
N HIS A 5 -8.81 0.67 20.79
CA HIS A 5 -7.67 1.59 20.69
C HIS A 5 -6.80 1.35 19.46
N ILE A 6 -6.86 0.17 18.80
CA ILE A 6 -6.07 -0.07 17.61
C ILE A 6 -6.53 0.78 16.42
N PHE A 7 -7.85 0.87 16.20
CA PHE A 7 -8.39 1.67 15.09
C PHE A 7 -8.10 3.16 15.27
N GLN A 8 -8.27 3.69 16.50
CA GLN A 8 -7.88 5.05 16.79
C GLN A 8 -6.39 5.30 16.54
N GLY A 9 -5.51 4.41 17.00
CA GLY A 9 -4.08 4.52 16.77
C GLY A 9 -3.72 4.48 15.28
N ILE A 10 -4.42 3.66 14.47
CA ILE A 10 -4.26 3.64 13.02
C ILE A 10 -4.65 5.00 12.43
N ASP A 11 -5.78 5.59 12.84
CA ASP A 11 -6.24 6.89 12.35
C ASP A 11 -5.29 8.04 12.70
N GLU A 12 -4.65 7.97 13.86
CA GLU A 12 -3.70 8.97 14.35
C GLU A 12 -2.29 8.86 13.72
N ALA A 13 -1.92 7.72 13.13
CA ALA A 13 -0.61 7.52 12.53
C ALA A 13 -0.37 8.52 11.38
N VAL A 14 0.80 9.16 11.36
CA VAL A 14 1.16 10.18 10.36
C VAL A 14 2.28 9.75 9.41
N SER A 15 2.90 8.60 9.69
CA SER A 15 3.94 8.02 8.83
C SER A 15 3.79 6.50 8.67
N PRO A 16 4.34 5.92 7.58
CA PRO A 16 4.36 4.46 7.42
C PRO A 16 5.03 3.75 8.60
N ASP A 17 6.12 4.29 9.13
CA ASP A 17 6.88 3.67 10.23
C ASP A 17 6.06 3.59 11.51
N GLU A 18 5.33 4.65 11.88
CA GLU A 18 4.41 4.64 13.03
C GLU A 18 3.31 3.61 12.85
N LEU A 19 2.70 3.57 11.66
CA LEU A 19 1.64 2.61 11.34
C LEU A 19 2.15 1.17 11.46
N ILE A 20 3.31 0.86 10.87
CA ILE A 20 3.90 -0.49 10.88
C ILE A 20 4.28 -0.90 12.30
N GLU A 21 4.84 0.01 13.11
CA GLU A 21 5.19 -0.25 14.50
C GLU A 21 3.94 -0.57 15.34
N LEU A 22 2.86 0.21 15.15
CA LEU A 22 1.57 -0.03 15.82
C LEU A 22 0.99 -1.39 15.46
N LEU A 23 0.95 -1.72 14.17
CA LEU A 23 0.44 -2.99 13.66
C LEU A 23 1.27 -4.18 14.15
N SER A 24 2.59 -4.05 14.12
CA SER A 24 3.48 -5.09 14.61
C SER A 24 3.21 -5.41 16.07
N ARG A 25 3.10 -4.40 16.93
CA ARG A 25 2.77 -4.59 18.34
C ARG A 25 1.39 -5.21 18.54
N PHE A 26 0.38 -4.78 17.76
CA PHE A 26 -0.96 -5.34 17.83
C PHE A 26 -0.97 -6.84 17.49
N TYR A 27 -0.42 -7.24 16.35
CA TYR A 27 -0.43 -8.65 15.93
C TYR A 27 0.44 -9.52 16.82
N MET A 28 1.59 -9.03 17.28
CA MET A 28 2.44 -9.76 18.24
C MET A 28 1.72 -9.98 19.57
N ALA A 29 0.93 -9.02 20.05
CA ALA A 29 0.10 -9.19 21.25
C ALA A 29 -1.03 -10.24 21.08
N HIS A 30 -1.39 -10.56 19.83
CA HIS A 30 -2.35 -11.61 19.49
C HIS A 30 -1.68 -12.97 19.17
N GLY A 31 -0.39 -13.11 19.48
CA GLY A 31 0.32 -14.39 19.40
C GLY A 31 1.00 -14.68 18.06
N PHE A 32 1.20 -13.69 17.21
CA PHE A 32 2.01 -13.80 16.00
C PHE A 32 3.41 -13.29 16.27
N GLY A 33 4.44 -14.13 16.11
CA GLY A 33 5.83 -13.74 16.36
C GLY A 33 6.45 -12.96 15.19
N ALA A 34 5.85 -13.02 14.01
CA ALA A 34 6.32 -12.31 12.82
C ALA A 34 5.16 -11.73 12.01
N VAL A 35 5.42 -10.59 11.40
CA VAL A 35 4.47 -9.88 10.52
C VAL A 35 5.17 -9.42 9.24
N CYS A 36 4.44 -9.47 8.14
CA CYS A 36 4.88 -9.05 6.82
C CYS A 36 3.72 -8.30 6.14
N PHE A 37 3.96 -7.09 5.69
CA PHE A 37 2.94 -6.27 5.02
C PHE A 37 3.42 -5.91 3.63
N VAL A 38 2.59 -6.17 2.63
CA VAL A 38 2.86 -5.87 1.23
C VAL A 38 1.82 -4.86 0.74
N PHE A 39 2.26 -3.65 0.45
CA PHE A 39 1.43 -2.58 -0.06
C PHE A 39 1.80 -2.24 -1.51
N PRO A 40 0.84 -1.99 -2.40
CA PRO A 40 1.12 -1.57 -3.75
C PRO A 40 1.68 -0.14 -3.78
N LYS A 41 2.75 0.10 -4.54
CA LYS A 41 3.32 1.45 -4.76
C LYS A 41 2.49 2.31 -5.72
N ASN A 42 1.72 1.66 -6.58
CA ASN A 42 0.92 2.32 -7.59
C ASN A 42 -0.44 1.62 -7.75
N ALA A 43 -1.40 2.32 -8.38
CA ALA A 43 -2.75 1.80 -8.59
C ALA A 43 -2.80 0.60 -9.56
N ASN A 44 -1.73 0.36 -10.33
CA ASN A 44 -1.64 -0.76 -11.27
C ASN A 44 -1.18 -2.06 -10.58
N GLY A 45 -0.65 -1.97 -9.34
CA GLY A 45 -0.20 -3.14 -8.57
C GLY A 45 1.05 -3.83 -9.15
N GLU A 46 1.86 -3.11 -9.92
CA GLU A 46 3.08 -3.67 -10.54
C GLU A 46 4.30 -3.60 -9.60
N ASP A 47 4.30 -2.62 -8.67
CA ASP A 47 5.36 -2.43 -7.67
C ASP A 47 4.78 -2.48 -6.27
N TYR A 48 5.54 -3.08 -5.34
CA TYR A 48 5.15 -3.22 -3.93
C TYR A 48 6.20 -2.64 -2.99
N VAL A 49 5.73 -2.18 -1.83
CA VAL A 49 6.56 -1.94 -0.64
C VAL A 49 6.35 -3.09 0.32
N LEU A 50 7.44 -3.65 0.81
CA LEU A 50 7.44 -4.72 1.80
C LEU A 50 7.93 -4.17 3.14
N PHE A 51 7.13 -4.37 4.17
CA PHE A 51 7.53 -4.17 5.56
C PHE A 51 7.48 -5.52 6.29
N GLN A 52 8.44 -5.76 7.16
CA GLN A 52 8.48 -7.00 7.95
C GLN A 52 9.06 -6.76 9.35
N ARG A 53 8.62 -7.56 10.31
CA ARG A 53 9.17 -7.64 11.68
C ARG A 53 9.09 -9.08 12.17
N GLY A 54 10.12 -9.52 12.88
CA GLY A 54 10.12 -10.79 13.57
C GLY A 54 10.33 -12.04 12.72
N LEU A 55 10.50 -11.91 11.40
CA LEU A 55 10.88 -13.05 10.56
C LEU A 55 12.29 -13.54 10.94
N PRO A 56 12.54 -14.88 10.96
CA PRO A 56 13.87 -15.43 11.23
C PRO A 56 14.92 -14.86 10.28
N GLN A 57 16.08 -14.47 10.82
CA GLN A 57 17.17 -13.88 10.03
C GLN A 57 17.67 -14.86 8.96
N SER A 58 17.77 -16.13 9.29
CA SER A 58 18.12 -17.22 8.34
C SER A 58 17.17 -17.27 7.14
N TRP A 59 15.86 -17.07 7.38
CA TRP A 59 14.87 -17.02 6.32
C TRP A 59 15.01 -15.78 5.46
N LEU A 60 15.23 -14.62 6.05
CA LEU A 60 15.41 -13.35 5.31
C LEU A 60 16.61 -13.38 4.38
N GLU A 61 17.76 -13.88 4.87
CA GLU A 61 18.97 -14.03 4.06
C GLU A 61 18.75 -15.00 2.89
N ARG A 62 18.02 -16.10 3.12
CA ARG A 62 17.68 -17.05 2.08
C ARG A 62 16.70 -16.48 1.07
N TYR A 63 15.68 -15.77 1.55
CA TYR A 63 14.67 -15.12 0.72
C TYR A 63 15.29 -14.13 -0.26
N GLU A 64 16.26 -13.35 0.21
CA GLU A 64 17.01 -12.38 -0.60
C GLU A 64 17.98 -13.09 -1.58
N ALA A 65 18.81 -14.01 -1.08
CA ALA A 65 19.80 -14.73 -1.88
C ALA A 65 19.19 -15.48 -3.06
N LEU A 66 18.03 -16.10 -2.87
CA LEU A 66 17.30 -16.89 -3.86
C LEU A 66 16.24 -16.06 -4.63
N LYS A 67 16.14 -14.76 -4.34
CA LYS A 67 15.20 -13.82 -4.99
C LYS A 67 13.74 -14.30 -4.92
N TYR A 68 13.35 -14.84 -3.78
CA TYR A 68 12.01 -15.42 -3.59
C TYR A 68 10.86 -14.43 -3.76
N ALA A 69 11.11 -13.12 -3.70
CA ALA A 69 10.10 -12.11 -4.04
C ALA A 69 9.43 -12.31 -5.41
N ILE A 70 10.11 -13.02 -6.35
CA ILE A 70 9.57 -13.32 -7.69
C ILE A 70 8.78 -14.64 -7.70
N SER A 71 9.10 -15.57 -6.80
CA SER A 71 8.58 -16.94 -6.80
C SER A 71 7.74 -17.30 -5.57
N ASP A 72 7.59 -16.40 -4.60
CA ASP A 72 6.71 -16.59 -3.45
C ASP A 72 5.24 -16.59 -3.91
N PRO A 73 4.52 -17.73 -3.81
CA PRO A 73 3.13 -17.79 -4.24
C PRO A 73 2.15 -17.20 -3.23
N ILE A 74 2.57 -16.99 -1.97
CA ILE A 74 1.65 -16.66 -0.87
C ILE A 74 0.95 -15.32 -1.08
N PRO A 75 1.66 -14.19 -1.32
CA PRO A 75 1.00 -12.90 -1.51
C PRO A 75 0.09 -12.88 -2.74
N ASP A 76 0.61 -13.37 -3.89
CA ASP A 76 -0.13 -13.33 -5.15
C ASP A 76 -1.39 -14.19 -5.10
N PHE A 77 -1.32 -15.42 -4.61
CA PHE A 77 -2.47 -16.29 -4.46
C PHE A 77 -3.50 -15.72 -3.47
N THR A 78 -3.04 -15.21 -2.33
CA THR A 78 -3.91 -14.60 -1.31
C THR A 78 -4.65 -13.39 -1.87
N MET A 79 -3.94 -12.49 -2.53
CA MET A 79 -4.53 -11.30 -3.16
C MET A 79 -5.53 -11.67 -4.27
N LYS A 80 -5.27 -12.74 -5.03
CA LYS A 80 -6.19 -13.21 -6.10
C LYS A 80 -7.42 -13.90 -5.54
N SER A 81 -7.26 -14.73 -4.51
CA SER A 81 -8.38 -15.45 -3.89
C SER A 81 -9.33 -14.50 -3.15
N GLY A 82 -8.80 -13.40 -2.59
CA GLY A 82 -9.57 -12.48 -1.75
C GLY A 82 -10.04 -13.10 -0.43
N GLN A 83 -9.49 -14.24 -0.01
CA GLN A 83 -9.90 -14.98 1.18
C GLN A 83 -8.77 -15.06 2.20
N ILE A 84 -9.13 -14.94 3.47
CA ILE A 84 -8.20 -15.22 4.58
C ILE A 84 -8.04 -16.72 4.71
N ASP A 85 -6.79 -17.17 4.77
CA ASP A 85 -6.47 -18.58 5.02
C ASP A 85 -5.20 -18.70 5.85
N THR A 86 -4.84 -19.92 6.26
CA THR A 86 -3.51 -20.12 6.84
C THR A 86 -2.45 -20.17 5.73
N LEU A 87 -1.21 -19.80 6.08
CA LEU A 87 -0.09 -19.84 5.14
C LEU A 87 0.08 -21.22 4.53
N HIS A 88 0.03 -22.28 5.35
CA HIS A 88 0.12 -23.66 4.88
C HIS A 88 -1.05 -24.05 3.96
N ASN A 89 -2.27 -23.58 4.23
CA ASN A 89 -3.40 -23.85 3.35
C ASN A 89 -3.28 -23.12 2.01
N VAL A 90 -2.77 -21.88 2.01
CA VAL A 90 -2.46 -21.14 0.78
C VAL A 90 -1.47 -21.95 -0.07
N LEU A 91 -0.38 -22.42 0.52
CA LEU A 91 0.63 -23.22 -0.18
C LEU A 91 0.07 -24.54 -0.75
N LYS A 92 -0.88 -25.18 -0.05
CA LYS A 92 -1.56 -26.40 -0.53
C LYS A 92 -2.54 -26.14 -1.67
N LYS A 93 -3.18 -24.97 -1.71
CA LYS A 93 -4.24 -24.63 -2.68
C LYS A 93 -3.70 -23.91 -3.92
N ALA A 94 -2.56 -23.23 -3.80
CA ALA A 94 -2.02 -22.44 -4.89
C ALA A 94 -1.60 -23.35 -6.08
N PRO A 95 -1.96 -22.98 -7.32
CA PRO A 95 -1.43 -23.67 -8.50
C PRO A 95 0.05 -23.29 -8.68
N LEU A 96 0.95 -24.19 -8.35
CA LEU A 96 2.38 -23.92 -8.27
C LEU A 96 3.11 -24.23 -9.59
N THR A 97 3.94 -23.32 -10.05
CA THR A 97 4.98 -23.58 -11.05
C THR A 97 6.14 -24.39 -10.43
N GLU A 98 7.04 -24.94 -11.25
CA GLU A 98 8.20 -25.67 -10.73
C GLU A 98 9.09 -24.82 -9.81
N THR A 99 9.28 -23.54 -10.16
CA THR A 99 10.05 -22.60 -9.33
C THR A 99 9.36 -22.34 -7.98
N GLN A 100 8.03 -22.26 -7.98
CA GLN A 100 7.25 -22.06 -6.75
C GLN A 100 7.22 -23.32 -5.86
N LYS A 101 7.27 -24.52 -6.46
CA LYS A 101 7.41 -25.76 -5.69
C LYS A 101 8.71 -25.80 -4.89
N HIS A 102 9.79 -25.30 -5.47
CA HIS A 102 11.06 -25.17 -4.74
C HIS A 102 10.93 -24.22 -3.55
N TYR A 103 10.34 -23.03 -3.75
CA TYR A 103 10.03 -22.12 -2.65
C TYR A 103 9.22 -22.79 -1.53
N VAL A 104 8.16 -23.52 -1.90
CA VAL A 104 7.29 -24.21 -0.91
C VAL A 104 8.06 -25.24 -0.10
N SER A 105 8.92 -26.05 -0.75
CA SER A 105 9.78 -27.01 -0.03
C SER A 105 10.69 -26.31 0.96
N GLU A 106 11.36 -25.26 0.52
CA GLU A 106 12.26 -24.47 1.36
C GLU A 106 11.53 -23.79 2.53
N PHE A 107 10.31 -23.26 2.28
CA PHE A 107 9.49 -22.67 3.32
C PHE A 107 9.10 -23.70 4.40
N LEU A 108 8.65 -24.88 3.98
CA LEU A 108 8.22 -25.94 4.90
C LEU A 108 9.40 -26.59 5.66
N ASP A 109 10.60 -26.60 5.08
CA ASP A 109 11.82 -27.11 5.70
C ASP A 109 12.55 -26.06 6.56
N SER A 110 12.07 -24.83 6.57
CA SER A 110 12.66 -23.71 7.32
C SER A 110 12.14 -23.62 8.75
N GLU A 111 12.65 -22.62 9.49
CA GLU A 111 12.16 -22.25 10.82
C GLU A 111 10.78 -21.55 10.79
N MET A 112 10.22 -21.32 9.59
CA MET A 112 8.91 -20.67 9.45
C MET A 112 7.79 -21.59 9.95
N THR A 113 6.96 -21.06 10.82
CA THR A 113 5.75 -21.76 11.28
C THR A 113 4.51 -21.21 10.56
N ASP A 114 3.35 -21.87 10.74
CA ASP A 114 2.10 -21.43 10.12
C ASP A 114 1.66 -20.05 10.63
N GLY A 115 0.65 -19.51 10.02
CA GLY A 115 0.14 -18.17 10.29
C GLY A 115 -1.09 -17.85 9.47
N LEU A 116 -1.44 -16.57 9.36
CA LEU A 116 -2.55 -16.09 8.55
C LEU A 116 -2.05 -15.30 7.32
N ALA A 117 -2.64 -15.59 6.20
CA ALA A 117 -2.56 -14.85 4.95
C ALA A 117 -3.83 -14.02 4.79
N ILE A 118 -3.71 -12.69 4.81
CA ILE A 118 -4.85 -11.77 4.82
C ILE A 118 -4.78 -10.87 3.59
N PRO A 119 -5.74 -10.94 2.66
CA PRO A 119 -5.83 -10.02 1.54
C PRO A 119 -6.41 -8.69 2.01
N THR A 120 -5.98 -7.59 1.39
CA THR A 120 -6.55 -6.26 1.61
C THR A 120 -6.74 -5.54 0.28
N ILE A 121 -7.59 -4.50 0.27
CA ILE A 121 -7.91 -3.71 -0.92
C ILE A 121 -7.74 -2.24 -0.57
N GLY A 122 -6.86 -1.56 -1.29
CA GLY A 122 -6.63 -0.12 -1.20
C GLY A 122 -7.36 0.69 -2.27
N ARG A 123 -6.95 1.92 -2.45
CA ARG A 123 -7.52 2.84 -3.45
C ARG A 123 -7.35 2.29 -4.87
N GLY A 124 -8.35 2.54 -5.72
CA GLY A 124 -8.32 2.08 -7.11
C GLY A 124 -8.36 0.56 -7.26
N ARG A 125 -8.79 -0.17 -6.22
CA ARG A 125 -8.79 -1.64 -6.13
C ARG A 125 -7.39 -2.25 -6.11
N ALA A 126 -6.38 -1.48 -5.76
CA ALA A 126 -5.04 -2.01 -5.54
C ALA A 126 -5.07 -3.05 -4.42
N ARG A 127 -4.45 -4.20 -4.65
CA ARG A 127 -4.49 -5.32 -3.70
C ARG A 127 -3.23 -5.31 -2.85
N GLY A 128 -3.40 -5.56 -1.55
CA GLY A 128 -2.33 -5.72 -0.59
C GLY A 128 -2.43 -7.05 0.12
N PHE A 129 -1.37 -7.37 0.86
CA PHE A 129 -1.24 -8.61 1.59
C PHE A 129 -0.67 -8.36 2.98
N PHE A 130 -1.24 -9.03 3.98
CA PHE A 130 -0.71 -9.11 5.34
C PHE A 130 -0.44 -10.58 5.66
N GLY A 131 0.82 -10.91 5.89
CA GLY A 131 1.27 -12.20 6.40
C GLY A 131 1.54 -12.10 7.90
N LEU A 132 0.86 -12.91 8.69
CA LEU A 132 1.07 -13.04 10.12
C LEU A 132 1.60 -14.45 10.37
N ALA A 133 2.83 -14.60 10.83
CA ALA A 133 3.50 -15.87 10.94
C ALA A 133 4.08 -16.10 12.34
N GLN A 134 4.78 -17.21 12.52
CA GLN A 134 5.41 -17.60 13.77
C GLN A 134 4.41 -17.72 14.93
N THR A 135 3.39 -18.54 14.71
CA THR A 135 2.30 -18.75 15.68
C THR A 135 2.02 -20.24 15.87
N THR A 136 1.12 -20.58 16.78
CA THR A 136 0.73 -21.95 17.11
C THR A 136 -0.65 -22.30 16.58
N GLU A 137 -0.94 -23.61 16.46
CA GLU A 137 -2.27 -24.08 16.08
C GLU A 137 -3.37 -23.60 17.04
N GLN A 138 -3.07 -23.49 18.34
CA GLN A 138 -4.03 -22.98 19.34
C GLN A 138 -4.43 -21.55 19.05
N ILE A 139 -3.46 -20.69 18.70
CA ILE A 139 -3.73 -19.30 18.32
C ILE A 139 -4.55 -19.27 17.03
N LEU A 140 -4.16 -20.03 16.00
CA LEU A 140 -4.88 -20.09 14.73
C LEU A 140 -6.33 -20.60 14.86
N ALA A 141 -6.59 -21.48 15.84
CA ALA A 141 -7.92 -22.00 16.13
C ALA A 141 -8.81 -21.02 16.91
N SER A 142 -8.22 -20.13 17.71
CA SER A 142 -8.95 -19.26 18.64
C SER A 142 -8.96 -17.76 18.23
N VAL A 143 -8.05 -17.33 17.36
CA VAL A 143 -7.94 -15.93 16.96
C VAL A 143 -9.17 -15.46 16.18
N ASP A 144 -9.65 -14.27 16.51
CA ASP A 144 -10.71 -13.62 15.72
C ASP A 144 -10.15 -13.16 14.36
N ARG A 145 -10.35 -13.98 13.34
CA ARG A 145 -9.91 -13.69 11.97
C ARG A 145 -10.59 -12.45 11.39
N SER A 146 -11.81 -12.16 11.82
CA SER A 146 -12.55 -10.96 11.37
C SER A 146 -11.90 -9.70 11.90
N LEU A 147 -11.50 -9.69 13.17
CA LEU A 147 -10.75 -8.59 13.76
C LEU A 147 -9.39 -8.42 13.08
N MET A 148 -8.63 -9.52 12.87
CA MET A 148 -7.34 -9.47 12.18
C MET A 148 -7.47 -8.84 10.79
N HIS A 149 -8.51 -9.22 10.04
CA HIS A 149 -8.79 -8.67 8.72
C HIS A 149 -9.23 -7.20 8.78
N ALA A 150 -10.12 -6.84 9.70
CA ALA A 150 -10.61 -5.46 9.83
C ALA A 150 -9.46 -4.50 10.12
N VAL A 151 -8.54 -4.88 11.02
CA VAL A 151 -7.34 -4.09 11.32
C VAL A 151 -6.42 -3.98 10.10
N ALA A 152 -6.16 -5.08 9.39
CA ALA A 152 -5.34 -5.08 8.17
C ALA A 152 -5.95 -4.18 7.08
N GLN A 153 -7.26 -4.29 6.87
CA GLN A 153 -7.98 -3.49 5.86
C GLN A 153 -7.97 -2.00 6.21
N HIS A 154 -8.21 -1.64 7.46
CA HIS A 154 -8.16 -0.25 7.92
C HIS A 154 -6.75 0.34 7.80
N ALA A 155 -5.74 -0.44 8.17
CA ALA A 155 -4.35 -0.06 8.03
C ALA A 155 -3.93 0.17 6.56
N HIS A 156 -4.43 -0.65 5.63
CA HIS A 156 -4.15 -0.44 4.21
C HIS A 156 -4.71 0.90 3.71
N TRP A 157 -5.94 1.25 4.07
CA TRP A 157 -6.52 2.56 3.73
C TRP A 157 -5.73 3.71 4.34
N LYS A 158 -5.29 3.57 5.59
CA LYS A 158 -4.46 4.58 6.24
C LYS A 158 -3.10 4.74 5.57
N TYR A 159 -2.46 3.64 5.19
CA TYR A 159 -1.22 3.65 4.42
C TYR A 159 -1.39 4.43 3.11
N ASP A 160 -2.46 4.14 2.35
CA ASP A 160 -2.79 4.87 1.13
C ASP A 160 -2.96 6.39 1.35
N GLN A 161 -3.59 6.79 2.46
CA GLN A 161 -3.76 8.20 2.82
C GLN A 161 -2.42 8.88 3.14
N ILE A 162 -1.55 8.22 3.90
CA ILE A 162 -0.20 8.72 4.24
C ILE A 162 0.62 8.91 2.97
N GLU A 163 0.68 7.90 2.11
CA GLU A 163 1.41 7.94 0.84
C GLU A 163 0.88 9.03 -0.11
N LEU A 164 -0.44 9.20 -0.17
CA LEU A 164 -1.05 10.24 -0.97
C LEU A 164 -0.67 11.63 -0.46
N SER A 165 -0.75 11.83 0.85
CA SER A 165 -0.37 13.10 1.49
C SER A 165 1.11 13.42 1.28
N ALA A 166 2.00 12.43 1.38
CA ALA A 166 3.42 12.59 1.12
C ALA A 166 3.70 12.97 -0.35
N LYS A 167 3.00 12.33 -1.30
CA LYS A 167 3.10 12.65 -2.74
C LYS A 167 2.55 14.05 -3.05
N ALA A 168 1.46 14.45 -2.41
CA ALA A 168 0.91 15.80 -2.54
C ALA A 168 1.87 16.86 -1.98
N GLN A 169 2.52 16.60 -0.85
CA GLN A 169 3.54 17.48 -0.29
C GLN A 169 4.81 17.54 -1.14
N GLY A 170 5.24 16.42 -1.73
CA GLY A 170 6.38 16.34 -2.66
C GLY A 170 6.13 17.10 -3.97
N ALA A 171 4.89 17.12 -4.44
CA ALA A 171 4.45 17.84 -5.63
C ALA A 171 4.01 19.29 -5.32
N ARG A 172 4.64 19.98 -4.36
CA ARG A 172 4.25 21.32 -3.89
C ARG A 172 4.04 22.29 -5.04
N LEU A 173 2.77 22.47 -5.43
CA LEU A 173 2.35 23.56 -6.26
C LEU A 173 2.29 24.86 -5.43
N SER A 174 2.73 25.97 -6.00
CA SER A 174 2.47 27.27 -5.38
C SER A 174 0.96 27.56 -5.39
N PRO A 175 0.44 28.47 -4.53
CA PRO A 175 -0.97 28.84 -4.57
C PRO A 175 -1.46 29.20 -5.97
N ARG A 176 -0.64 29.89 -6.76
CA ARG A 176 -0.97 30.28 -8.13
C ARG A 176 -1.00 29.11 -9.10
N GLU A 177 -0.10 28.15 -8.93
CA GLU A 177 -0.10 26.92 -9.73
C GLU A 177 -1.30 26.03 -9.40
N LEU A 178 -1.70 25.97 -8.12
CA LEU A 178 -2.88 25.24 -7.68
C LEU A 178 -4.17 25.86 -8.26
N GLU A 179 -4.30 27.19 -8.21
CA GLU A 179 -5.43 27.91 -8.79
C GLU A 179 -5.55 27.65 -10.31
N ILE A 180 -4.43 27.64 -11.02
CA ILE A 180 -4.41 27.31 -12.46
C ILE A 180 -4.79 25.84 -12.67
N LEU A 181 -4.32 24.93 -11.83
CA LEU A 181 -4.66 23.50 -11.92
C LEU A 181 -6.17 23.26 -11.71
N ASN A 182 -6.81 23.98 -10.78
CA ASN A 182 -8.26 23.96 -10.58
C ASN A 182 -9.01 24.38 -11.85
N TRP A 183 -8.60 25.47 -12.51
CA TRP A 183 -9.22 25.89 -13.76
C TRP A 183 -9.01 24.91 -14.92
N ILE A 184 -7.86 24.21 -14.93
CA ILE A 184 -7.61 23.12 -15.90
C ILE A 184 -8.58 21.97 -15.66
N ALA A 185 -8.78 21.58 -14.40
CA ALA A 185 -9.65 20.46 -14.03
C ALA A 185 -11.12 20.67 -14.44
N VAL A 186 -11.60 21.93 -14.36
CA VAL A 186 -12.94 22.31 -14.86
C VAL A 186 -12.97 22.65 -16.37
N GLY A 187 -11.89 22.35 -17.10
CA GLY A 187 -11.86 22.42 -18.57
C GLY A 187 -11.59 23.79 -19.18
N LYS A 188 -11.20 24.82 -18.40
CA LYS A 188 -10.93 26.18 -18.95
C LYS A 188 -9.71 26.17 -19.85
N SER A 189 -9.79 26.88 -20.98
CA SER A 189 -8.65 27.06 -21.90
C SER A 189 -7.60 28.04 -21.32
N ASN A 190 -6.37 28.03 -21.86
CA ASN A 190 -5.35 28.99 -21.42
C ASN A 190 -5.75 30.47 -21.58
N PRO A 191 -6.42 30.87 -22.67
CA PRO A 191 -6.98 32.22 -22.78
C PRO A 191 -8.00 32.54 -21.68
N ASP A 192 -8.92 31.59 -21.37
CA ASP A 192 -9.90 31.82 -20.33
C ASP A 192 -9.24 31.97 -18.96
N ILE A 193 -8.25 31.13 -18.66
CA ILE A 193 -7.46 31.20 -17.41
C ILE A 193 -6.73 32.56 -17.32
N ALA A 194 -6.15 33.03 -18.42
CA ALA A 194 -5.48 34.33 -18.47
C ALA A 194 -6.44 35.47 -18.10
N VAL A 195 -7.66 35.45 -18.66
CA VAL A 195 -8.72 36.44 -18.37
C VAL A 195 -9.18 36.31 -16.91
N ILE A 196 -9.52 35.12 -16.45
CA ILE A 196 -10.01 34.86 -15.08
C ILE A 196 -9.01 35.34 -14.04
N LEU A 197 -7.73 35.08 -14.26
CA LEU A 197 -6.67 35.35 -13.30
C LEU A 197 -5.98 36.70 -13.47
N GLY A 198 -6.36 37.48 -14.49
CA GLY A 198 -5.80 38.81 -14.78
C GLY A 198 -4.29 38.74 -15.14
N ILE A 199 -3.84 37.67 -15.81
CA ILE A 199 -2.44 37.50 -16.21
C ILE A 199 -2.30 37.29 -17.72
N SER A 200 -1.08 37.42 -18.24
CA SER A 200 -0.85 37.21 -19.67
C SER A 200 -0.87 35.73 -20.06
N LEU A 201 -1.25 35.43 -21.30
CA LEU A 201 -1.23 34.07 -21.86
C LEU A 201 0.16 33.37 -21.75
N PRO A 202 1.29 34.07 -22.02
CA PRO A 202 2.61 33.51 -21.77
C PRO A 202 2.88 33.17 -20.29
N THR A 203 2.30 33.94 -19.36
CA THR A 203 2.41 33.67 -17.93
C THR A 203 1.68 32.37 -17.57
N VAL A 204 0.47 32.16 -18.10
CA VAL A 204 -0.27 30.89 -17.94
C VAL A 204 0.56 29.73 -18.48
N ALA A 205 1.12 29.84 -19.69
CA ALA A 205 1.95 28.79 -20.29
C ALA A 205 3.19 28.45 -19.43
N THR A 206 3.80 29.47 -18.82
CA THR A 206 4.93 29.27 -17.92
C THR A 206 4.53 28.50 -16.64
N HIS A 207 3.40 28.85 -16.05
CA HIS A 207 2.87 28.09 -14.89
C HIS A 207 2.52 26.66 -15.26
N LEU A 208 1.89 26.42 -16.42
CA LEU A 208 1.58 25.08 -16.91
C LEU A 208 2.84 24.22 -17.02
N LYS A 209 3.91 24.76 -17.62
CA LYS A 209 5.18 24.05 -17.73
C LYS A 209 5.73 23.65 -16.34
N ARG A 210 5.62 24.56 -15.35
CA ARG A 210 6.04 24.27 -13.97
C ARG A 210 5.14 23.25 -13.30
N ILE A 211 3.81 23.34 -13.49
CA ILE A 211 2.83 22.37 -12.97
C ILE A 211 3.16 20.97 -13.52
N PHE A 212 3.36 20.86 -14.85
CA PHE A 212 3.65 19.57 -15.48
C PHE A 212 4.96 18.98 -14.96
N ALA A 213 6.01 19.79 -14.83
CA ALA A 213 7.28 19.34 -14.27
C ALA A 213 7.15 18.87 -12.81
N LYS A 214 6.45 19.64 -11.96
CA LYS A 214 6.22 19.29 -10.55
C LYS A 214 5.34 18.07 -10.37
N LEU A 215 4.33 17.91 -11.23
CA LEU A 215 3.45 16.74 -11.22
C LEU A 215 4.05 15.54 -11.97
N GLY A 216 5.17 15.68 -12.70
CA GLY A 216 5.76 14.62 -13.50
C GLY A 216 4.81 14.11 -14.59
N VAL A 217 4.15 15.03 -15.32
CA VAL A 217 3.22 14.74 -16.42
C VAL A 217 3.56 15.59 -17.65
N ASN A 218 3.04 15.23 -18.83
CA ASN A 218 3.40 15.88 -20.08
C ASN A 218 2.24 16.63 -20.76
N ASP A 219 1.02 16.50 -20.23
CA ASP A 219 -0.17 17.12 -20.82
C ASP A 219 -1.18 17.56 -19.74
N ARG A 220 -2.15 18.39 -20.16
CA ARG A 220 -3.11 19.01 -19.26
C ARG A 220 -4.13 18.03 -18.67
N VAL A 221 -4.51 17.01 -19.42
CA VAL A 221 -5.48 16.00 -18.95
C VAL A 221 -4.83 15.16 -17.84
N SER A 222 -3.60 14.72 -18.09
CA SER A 222 -2.78 14.02 -17.10
C SER A 222 -2.55 14.87 -15.86
N ALA A 223 -2.36 16.21 -16.00
CA ALA A 223 -2.20 17.11 -14.86
C ALA A 223 -3.48 17.20 -14.02
N ALA A 224 -4.64 17.38 -14.65
CA ALA A 224 -5.94 17.42 -13.97
C ALA A 224 -6.22 16.11 -13.21
N LEU A 225 -6.07 14.97 -13.89
CA LEU A 225 -6.26 13.64 -13.30
C LEU A 225 -5.30 13.39 -12.12
N LYS A 226 -4.04 13.82 -12.24
CA LYS A 226 -3.06 13.68 -11.16
C LYS A 226 -3.37 14.61 -9.99
N GLY A 227 -3.79 15.85 -10.25
CA GLY A 227 -4.26 16.77 -9.22
C GLY A 227 -5.44 16.21 -8.42
N GLN A 228 -6.41 15.64 -9.11
CA GLN A 228 -7.55 14.97 -8.49
C GLN A 228 -7.12 13.75 -7.65
N ARG A 229 -6.25 12.90 -8.20
CA ARG A 229 -5.72 11.72 -7.48
C ARG A 229 -4.95 12.10 -6.21
N LEU A 230 -4.28 13.24 -6.20
CA LEU A 230 -3.52 13.76 -5.07
C LEU A 230 -4.38 14.61 -4.10
N ASN A 231 -5.69 14.72 -4.33
CA ASN A 231 -6.61 15.57 -3.57
C ASN A 231 -6.13 17.05 -3.49
N MET A 232 -5.59 17.56 -4.57
CA MET A 232 -5.09 18.95 -4.69
C MET A 232 -6.14 19.91 -5.22
N LEU A 233 -7.26 19.40 -5.74
CA LEU A 233 -8.32 20.20 -6.36
C LEU A 233 -9.41 20.48 -5.34
N ASP A 234 -9.97 21.69 -5.39
CA ASP A 234 -11.17 22.06 -4.65
C ASP A 234 -12.37 21.33 -5.25
N ASP A 235 -13.34 20.92 -4.42
CA ASP A 235 -14.61 20.30 -4.83
C ASP A 235 -15.51 21.30 -5.57
#